data_f8f3f1217769f4e86408e1d8d5e0e7de
#
_entry.id   f8f3f1217769f4e86408e1d8d5e0e7de
#
_cell.length_a   1.000
_cell.length_b   1.000
_cell.length_c   1.000
_cell.angle_alpha   90.00
_cell.angle_beta   90.00
_cell.angle_gamma   90.00
#
_symmetry.space_group_name_H-M   'P 1'
#
loop_
_entity.id
_entity.type
_entity.pdbx_description
1 polymer ?
#
loop_
_entity_poly.entity_id
_entity_poly.type
_entity_poly.pdbx_seq_one_letter_code
_entity_poly.pdbx_strand_id
1 'polypeptide(L)'
;MKNLDFDWKPLALVPALALLALPLIGSGSTWLTLTVAGLAMGMIIFIIASGLTLVFGPMDVLNFGHGVFIALGAFVATSVLGAMGDWTGSAELWRNMVAVLPAMLVAMAVAGALGLAFERFIVRPVYGQHLKQILITMGGMII
;
A
#
# COMPACT_ATOMS: atom_id res chain seq x y z
N MET A 1 12.93 -30.37 -11.66
CA MET A 1 12.63 -29.34 -10.63
C MET A 1 13.94 -28.62 -10.41
N LYS A 2 14.05 -27.35 -10.89
CA LYS A 2 15.24 -26.52 -10.63
C LYS A 2 15.25 -26.20 -9.14
N ASN A 3 16.32 -26.54 -8.45
CA ASN A 3 16.53 -26.12 -7.07
C ASN A 3 16.46 -24.58 -7.09
N LEU A 4 15.48 -24.01 -6.39
CA LEU A 4 15.41 -22.60 -6.10
C LEU A 4 16.55 -22.35 -5.09
N ASP A 5 17.75 -22.04 -5.59
CA ASP A 5 18.83 -21.55 -4.75
C ASP A 5 18.35 -20.21 -4.16
N PHE A 6 17.90 -20.27 -2.91
CA PHE A 6 17.46 -19.12 -2.18
C PHE A 6 18.66 -18.20 -1.94
N ASP A 7 18.70 -17.06 -2.62
CA ASP A 7 19.78 -16.09 -2.46
C ASP A 7 19.59 -15.30 -1.16
N TRP A 8 20.43 -15.60 -0.16
CA TRP A 8 20.42 -14.93 1.14
C TRP A 8 20.98 -13.51 1.11
N LYS A 9 21.67 -13.12 0.05
CA LYS A 9 22.32 -11.81 -0.04
C LYS A 9 21.36 -10.63 0.06
N PRO A 10 20.20 -10.61 -0.65
CA PRO A 10 19.24 -9.53 -0.50
C PRO A 10 18.61 -9.48 0.90
N LEU A 11 18.39 -10.64 1.51
CA LEU A 11 17.82 -10.73 2.86
C LEU A 11 18.77 -10.21 3.94
N ALA A 12 20.06 -10.45 3.78
CA ALA A 12 21.10 -9.99 4.72
C ALA A 12 21.42 -8.49 4.56
N LEU A 13 21.14 -7.91 3.38
CA LEU A 13 21.47 -6.52 3.08
C LEU A 13 20.71 -5.54 4.00
N VAL A 14 19.41 -5.76 4.20
CA VAL A 14 18.56 -4.88 5.00
C VAL A 14 19.02 -4.81 6.48
N PRO A 15 19.17 -5.93 7.20
CA PRO A 15 19.70 -5.88 8.56
C PRO A 15 21.14 -5.37 8.63
N ALA A 16 21.98 -5.64 7.64
CA ALA A 16 23.34 -5.10 7.60
C ALA A 16 23.34 -3.57 7.48
N LEU A 17 22.53 -2.99 6.60
CA LEU A 17 22.40 -1.54 6.47
C LEU A 17 21.81 -0.91 7.74
N ALA A 18 20.83 -1.54 8.37
CA ALA A 18 20.26 -1.06 9.62
C ALA A 18 21.31 -1.04 10.74
N LEU A 19 22.14 -2.08 10.87
CA LEU A 19 23.21 -2.13 11.84
C LEU A 19 24.33 -1.11 11.57
N LEU A 20 24.69 -0.89 10.30
CA LEU A 20 25.66 0.12 9.90
C LEU A 20 25.18 1.55 10.20
N ALA A 21 23.88 1.79 10.16
CA ALA A 21 23.30 3.09 10.50
C ALA A 21 23.35 3.42 12.01
N LEU A 22 23.48 2.42 12.88
CA LEU A 22 23.47 2.60 14.33
C LEU A 22 24.55 3.57 14.83
N PRO A 23 25.85 3.38 14.47
CA PRO A 23 26.89 4.32 14.92
C PRO A 23 26.78 5.72 14.30
N LEU A 24 26.15 5.83 13.12
CA LEU A 24 25.93 7.14 12.46
C LEU A 24 24.83 7.97 13.14
N ILE A 25 23.81 7.30 13.70
CA ILE A 25 22.69 7.96 14.38
C ILE A 25 23.06 8.35 15.81
N GLY A 26 23.97 7.62 16.46
CA GLY A 26 24.49 7.93 17.80
C GLY A 26 23.47 7.77 18.94
N SER A 27 22.21 7.46 18.67
CA SER A 27 21.13 7.27 19.66
C SER A 27 20.35 5.99 19.35
N GLY A 28 20.37 5.02 20.28
CA GLY A 28 19.69 3.74 20.10
C GLY A 28 18.16 3.87 19.99
N SER A 29 17.54 4.78 20.71
CA SER A 29 16.09 5.03 20.62
C SER A 29 15.69 5.60 19.27
N THR A 30 16.44 6.58 18.77
CA THR A 30 16.23 7.15 17.43
C THR A 30 16.45 6.11 16.34
N TRP A 31 17.52 5.31 16.45
CA TRP A 31 17.79 4.24 15.51
C TRP A 31 16.63 3.22 15.46
N LEU A 32 16.12 2.79 16.62
CA LEU A 32 15.00 1.85 16.69
C LEU A 32 13.75 2.44 16.03
N THR A 33 13.40 3.69 16.34
CA THR A 33 12.24 4.38 15.75
C THR A 33 12.36 4.48 14.24
N LEU A 34 13.53 4.89 13.72
CA LEU A 34 13.76 5.00 12.28
C LEU A 34 13.75 3.64 11.59
N THR A 35 14.28 2.60 12.22
CA THR A 35 14.28 1.23 11.68
C THR A 35 12.86 0.69 11.59
N VAL A 36 12.05 0.84 12.65
CA VAL A 36 10.65 0.40 12.64
C VAL A 36 9.84 1.18 11.61
N ALA A 37 10.02 2.50 11.54
CA ALA A 37 9.35 3.33 10.54
C ALA A 37 9.75 2.95 9.11
N GLY A 38 11.02 2.67 8.87
CA GLY A 38 11.52 2.21 7.58
C GLY A 38 10.96 0.85 7.17
N LEU A 39 10.88 -0.09 8.11
CA LEU A 39 10.25 -1.40 7.87
C LEU A 39 8.77 -1.27 7.58
N ALA A 40 8.04 -0.43 8.32
CA ALA A 40 6.63 -0.18 8.07
C ALA A 40 6.40 0.40 6.67
N MET A 41 7.20 1.39 6.26
CA MET A 41 7.16 1.97 4.92
C MET A 41 7.49 0.94 3.84
N GLY A 42 8.51 0.11 4.08
CA GLY A 42 8.87 -1.00 3.19
C GLY A 42 7.74 -2.01 3.01
N MET A 43 7.00 -2.34 4.08
CA MET A 43 5.84 -3.20 4.01
C MET A 43 4.69 -2.58 3.21
N ILE A 44 4.44 -1.29 3.36
CA ILE A 44 3.44 -0.57 2.55
C ILE A 44 3.80 -0.65 1.06
N ILE A 45 5.04 -0.35 0.71
CA ILE A 45 5.53 -0.44 -0.68
C ILE A 45 5.41 -1.87 -1.21
N PHE A 46 5.75 -2.87 -0.38
CA PHE A 46 5.61 -4.28 -0.75
C PHE A 46 4.16 -4.66 -1.04
N ILE A 47 3.20 -4.25 -0.21
CA ILE A 47 1.77 -4.52 -0.42
C ILE A 47 1.29 -3.86 -1.72
N ILE A 48 1.69 -2.63 -1.99
CA ILE A 48 1.37 -1.91 -3.22
C ILE A 48 1.91 -2.66 -4.44
N ALA A 49 3.19 -3.03 -4.42
CA ALA A 49 3.85 -3.73 -5.51
C ALA A 49 3.27 -5.14 -5.73
N SER A 50 2.98 -5.88 -4.66
CA SER A 50 2.37 -7.20 -4.74
C SER A 50 0.96 -7.15 -5.32
N GLY A 51 0.16 -6.15 -4.95
CA GLY A 51 -1.17 -5.92 -5.52
C GLY A 51 -1.10 -5.70 -7.02
N LEU A 52 -0.18 -4.84 -7.48
CA LEU A 52 0.04 -4.61 -8.91
C LEU A 52 0.48 -5.89 -9.65
N THR A 53 1.39 -6.66 -9.04
CA THR A 53 1.87 -7.93 -9.61
C THR A 53 0.76 -8.97 -9.73
N LEU A 54 -0.14 -9.04 -8.74
CA LEU A 54 -1.29 -9.96 -8.78
C LEU A 54 -2.30 -9.59 -9.87
N VAL A 55 -2.52 -8.30 -10.10
CA VAL A 55 -3.42 -7.85 -11.18
C VAL A 55 -2.80 -8.10 -12.55
N PHE A 56 -1.53 -7.74 -12.72
CA PHE A 56 -0.85 -7.89 -14.00
C PHE A 56 -0.54 -9.35 -14.36
N GLY A 57 -0.04 -10.15 -13.39
CA GLY A 57 0.40 -11.52 -13.65
C GLY A 57 -0.74 -12.45 -14.09
N PRO A 58 -1.74 -12.75 -13.23
CA PRO A 58 -2.80 -13.70 -13.55
C PRO A 58 -3.88 -13.15 -14.50
N MET A 59 -4.15 -11.84 -14.46
CA MET A 59 -5.26 -11.24 -15.21
C MET A 59 -4.83 -10.59 -16.53
N ASP A 60 -3.51 -10.45 -16.76
CA ASP A 60 -2.94 -9.76 -17.93
C ASP A 60 -3.57 -8.38 -18.19
N VAL A 61 -3.89 -7.68 -17.11
CA VAL A 61 -4.53 -6.36 -17.12
C VAL A 61 -3.53 -5.30 -16.68
N LEU A 62 -3.20 -4.39 -17.58
CA LEU A 62 -2.38 -3.22 -17.30
C LEU A 62 -3.25 -2.12 -16.67
N ASN A 63 -3.31 -2.09 -15.34
CA ASN A 63 -4.06 -1.07 -14.61
C ASN A 63 -3.13 -0.03 -13.99
N PHE A 64 -2.86 1.05 -14.72
CA PHE A 64 -2.08 2.19 -14.22
C PHE A 64 -2.85 3.02 -13.18
N GLY A 65 -4.17 2.89 -13.11
CA GLY A 65 -5.00 3.55 -12.08
C GLY A 65 -4.86 2.97 -10.67
N HIS A 66 -4.08 1.89 -10.48
CA HIS A 66 -3.91 1.22 -9.18
C HIS A 66 -3.50 2.20 -8.05
N GLY A 67 -2.57 3.13 -8.33
CA GLY A 67 -2.13 4.13 -7.36
C GLY A 67 -3.24 5.07 -6.89
N VAL A 68 -4.21 5.40 -7.76
CA VAL A 68 -5.34 6.28 -7.42
C VAL A 68 -6.24 5.63 -6.37
N PHE A 69 -6.51 4.32 -6.49
CA PHE A 69 -7.32 3.60 -5.50
C PHE A 69 -6.63 3.52 -4.14
N ILE A 70 -5.29 3.42 -4.11
CA ILE A 70 -4.51 3.48 -2.88
C ILE A 70 -4.62 4.86 -2.24
N ALA A 71 -4.42 5.92 -3.03
CA ALA A 71 -4.53 7.31 -2.55
C ALA A 71 -5.94 7.61 -2.04
N LEU A 72 -6.97 7.16 -2.76
CA LEU A 72 -8.36 7.32 -2.37
C LEU A 72 -8.68 6.57 -1.07
N GLY A 73 -8.21 5.33 -0.93
CA GLY A 73 -8.35 4.56 0.30
C GLY A 73 -7.68 5.26 1.49
N ALA A 74 -6.47 5.80 1.30
CA ALA A 74 -5.76 6.56 2.32
C ALA A 74 -6.52 7.85 2.69
N PHE A 75 -7.05 8.58 1.71
CA PHE A 75 -7.85 9.78 1.94
C PHE A 75 -9.12 9.49 2.73
N VAL A 76 -9.87 8.44 2.37
CA VAL A 76 -11.07 8.02 3.10
C VAL A 76 -10.73 7.62 4.52
N ALA A 77 -9.67 6.81 4.73
CA ALA A 77 -9.23 6.39 6.05
C ALA A 77 -8.87 7.60 6.92
N THR A 78 -8.11 8.56 6.38
CA THR A 78 -7.73 9.79 7.09
C THR A 78 -8.95 10.64 7.44
N SER A 79 -9.93 10.74 6.53
CA SER A 79 -11.18 11.48 6.77
C SER A 79 -12.00 10.86 7.90
N VAL A 80 -12.11 9.52 7.94
CA VAL A 80 -12.79 8.82 9.03
C VAL A 80 -12.07 9.01 10.36
N LEU A 81 -10.74 8.88 10.37
CA LEU A 81 -9.94 9.12 11.58
C LEU A 81 -10.08 10.57 12.06
N GLY A 82 -10.12 11.54 11.14
CA GLY A 82 -10.37 12.95 11.46
C GLY A 82 -11.75 13.19 12.10
N ALA A 83 -12.78 12.49 11.60
CA ALA A 83 -14.12 12.54 12.19
C ALA A 83 -14.19 11.89 13.59
N MET A 84 -13.23 11.01 13.91
CA MET A 84 -13.09 10.36 15.22
C MET A 84 -12.04 11.06 16.10
N GLY A 85 -11.92 12.40 16.01
CA GLY A 85 -10.89 13.20 16.67
C GLY A 85 -10.79 12.97 18.18
N ASP A 86 -11.91 12.75 18.87
CA ASP A 86 -11.96 12.46 20.31
C ASP A 86 -11.25 11.13 20.67
N TRP A 87 -11.21 10.18 19.73
CA TRP A 87 -10.54 8.90 19.91
C TRP A 87 -9.09 8.95 19.46
N THR A 88 -8.82 9.58 18.33
CA THR A 88 -7.48 9.69 17.76
C THR A 88 -6.59 10.69 18.50
N GLY A 89 -7.16 11.71 19.16
CA GLY A 89 -6.47 12.67 20.01
C GLY A 89 -6.26 12.19 21.45
N SER A 90 -6.76 11.00 21.82
CA SER A 90 -6.60 10.43 23.14
C SER A 90 -5.15 9.98 23.40
N ALA A 91 -4.67 10.20 24.63
CA ALA A 91 -3.39 9.64 25.08
C ALA A 91 -3.43 8.11 25.28
N GLU A 92 -4.61 7.52 25.27
CA GLU A 92 -4.81 6.09 25.43
C GLU A 92 -4.57 5.35 24.09
N LEU A 93 -3.51 4.56 24.03
CA LEU A 93 -3.15 3.78 22.85
C LEU A 93 -4.30 2.88 22.35
N TRP A 94 -5.08 2.31 23.28
CA TRP A 94 -6.21 1.44 22.96
C TRP A 94 -7.29 2.16 22.13
N ARG A 95 -7.65 3.37 22.47
CA ARG A 95 -8.63 4.17 21.72
C ARG A 95 -8.16 4.45 20.31
N ASN A 96 -6.89 4.82 20.17
CA ASN A 96 -6.29 5.04 18.85
C ASN A 96 -6.32 3.77 18.00
N MET A 97 -6.00 2.60 18.57
CA MET A 97 -6.04 1.33 17.84
C MET A 97 -7.47 0.95 17.42
N VAL A 98 -8.46 1.14 18.29
CA VAL A 98 -9.87 0.84 17.98
C VAL A 98 -10.40 1.80 16.89
N ALA A 99 -9.98 3.06 16.86
CA ALA A 99 -10.36 4.00 15.81
C ALA A 99 -9.86 3.61 14.41
N VAL A 100 -8.75 2.89 14.32
CA VAL A 100 -8.21 2.41 13.04
C VAL A 100 -9.12 1.38 12.37
N LEU A 101 -9.81 0.53 13.13
CA LEU A 101 -10.66 -0.52 12.56
C LEU A 101 -11.81 0.03 11.68
N PRO A 102 -12.68 0.94 12.15
CA PRO A 102 -13.72 1.51 11.32
C PRO A 102 -13.16 2.32 10.15
N ALA A 103 -12.03 3.01 10.32
CA ALA A 103 -11.37 3.72 9.23
C ALA A 103 -10.92 2.76 8.12
N MET A 104 -10.32 1.62 8.49
CA MET A 104 -9.94 0.58 7.53
C MET A 104 -11.17 -0.01 6.82
N LEU A 105 -12.23 -0.36 7.56
CA LEU A 105 -13.43 -0.97 6.99
C LEU A 105 -14.12 -0.02 6.00
N VAL A 106 -14.27 1.25 6.35
CA VAL A 106 -14.88 2.25 5.46
C VAL A 106 -14.00 2.50 4.24
N ALA A 107 -12.69 2.64 4.41
CA ALA A 107 -11.76 2.80 3.29
C ALA A 107 -11.78 1.60 2.34
N MET A 108 -11.81 0.38 2.87
CA MET A 108 -11.92 -0.85 2.07
C MET A 108 -13.25 -0.91 1.32
N ALA A 109 -14.36 -0.55 1.97
CA ALA A 109 -15.68 -0.57 1.35
C ALA A 109 -15.76 0.45 0.20
N VAL A 110 -15.32 1.67 0.43
CA VAL A 110 -15.35 2.75 -0.58
C VAL A 110 -14.39 2.46 -1.73
N ALA A 111 -13.12 2.17 -1.43
CA ALA A 111 -12.13 1.87 -2.46
C ALA A 111 -12.49 0.60 -3.24
N GLY A 112 -13.01 -0.42 -2.56
CA GLY A 112 -13.49 -1.65 -3.18
C GLY A 112 -14.70 -1.43 -4.09
N ALA A 113 -15.71 -0.67 -3.65
CA ALA A 113 -16.88 -0.35 -4.47
C ALA A 113 -16.50 0.44 -5.73
N LEU A 114 -15.64 1.45 -5.59
CA LEU A 114 -15.15 2.23 -6.73
C LEU A 114 -14.24 1.40 -7.64
N GLY A 115 -13.40 0.54 -7.08
CA GLY A 115 -12.57 -0.39 -7.85
C GLY A 115 -13.40 -1.37 -8.68
N LEU A 116 -14.47 -1.94 -8.10
CA LEU A 116 -15.41 -2.80 -8.81
C LEU A 116 -16.17 -2.05 -9.90
N ALA A 117 -16.61 -0.82 -9.63
CA ALA A 117 -17.26 0.01 -10.63
C ALA A 117 -16.30 0.34 -11.78
N PHE A 118 -15.06 0.73 -11.46
CA PHE A 118 -14.02 1.02 -12.44
C PHE A 118 -13.70 -0.21 -13.31
N GLU A 119 -13.52 -1.36 -12.68
CA GLU A 119 -13.29 -2.62 -13.40
C GLU A 119 -14.45 -2.92 -14.34
N ARG A 120 -15.69 -2.89 -13.84
CA ARG A 120 -16.86 -3.31 -14.59
C ARG A 120 -17.18 -2.38 -15.77
N PHE A 121 -17.07 -1.07 -15.57
CA PHE A 121 -17.49 -0.09 -16.56
C PHE A 121 -16.37 0.40 -17.47
N ILE A 122 -15.12 0.35 -17.00
CA ILE A 122 -13.98 0.96 -17.70
C ILE A 122 -13.00 -0.09 -18.19
N VAL A 123 -12.56 -1.01 -17.34
CA VAL A 123 -11.50 -1.96 -17.69
C VAL A 123 -12.05 -3.16 -18.46
N ARG A 124 -13.17 -3.72 -18.03
CA ARG A 124 -13.76 -4.92 -18.62
C ARG A 124 -14.08 -4.81 -20.12
N PRO A 125 -14.59 -3.68 -20.64
CA PRO A 125 -14.86 -3.53 -22.08
C PRO A 125 -13.62 -3.56 -22.97
N VAL A 126 -12.44 -3.36 -22.39
CA VAL A 126 -11.16 -3.30 -23.12
C VAL A 126 -10.23 -4.49 -22.82
N TYR A 127 -10.76 -5.55 -22.24
CA TYR A 127 -9.97 -6.77 -22.00
C TYR A 127 -9.40 -7.32 -23.32
N GLY A 128 -8.13 -7.74 -23.26
CA GLY A 128 -7.40 -8.23 -24.44
C GLY A 128 -6.89 -7.14 -25.39
N GLN A 129 -7.07 -5.85 -25.07
CA GLN A 129 -6.61 -4.72 -25.87
C GLN A 129 -5.62 -3.86 -25.05
N HIS A 130 -4.39 -4.34 -24.88
CA HIS A 130 -3.39 -3.74 -23.97
C HIS A 130 -3.19 -2.24 -24.17
N LEU A 131 -3.09 -1.74 -25.40
CA LEU A 131 -2.93 -0.31 -25.67
C LEU A 131 -4.13 0.51 -25.18
N LYS A 132 -5.36 0.01 -25.38
CA LYS A 132 -6.56 0.70 -24.89
C LYS A 132 -6.67 0.65 -23.38
N GLN A 133 -6.26 -0.46 -22.74
CA GLN A 133 -6.21 -0.56 -21.29
C GLN A 133 -5.27 0.50 -20.69
N ILE A 134 -4.07 0.65 -21.25
CA ILE A 134 -3.12 1.67 -20.81
C ILE A 134 -3.72 3.07 -20.93
N LEU A 135 -4.26 3.42 -22.08
CA LEU A 135 -4.85 4.74 -22.34
C LEU A 135 -6.03 5.05 -21.40
N ILE A 136 -6.93 4.09 -21.21
CA ILE A 136 -8.13 4.27 -20.38
C ILE A 136 -7.77 4.32 -18.90
N THR A 137 -6.86 3.48 -18.44
CA THR A 137 -6.46 3.49 -17.03
C THR A 137 -5.61 4.71 -16.68
N MET A 138 -4.78 5.20 -17.61
CA MET A 138 -4.09 6.48 -17.46
C MET A 138 -5.06 7.65 -17.49
N GLY A 139 -6.05 7.65 -18.40
CA GLY A 139 -7.09 8.67 -18.44
C GLY A 139 -7.92 8.73 -17.15
N GLY A 140 -8.29 7.57 -16.60
CA GLY A 140 -9.00 7.47 -15.31
C GLY A 140 -8.15 7.90 -14.10
N MET A 141 -6.85 8.04 -14.27
CA MET A 141 -5.94 8.54 -13.24
C MET A 141 -5.92 10.08 -13.16
N ILE A 142 -6.35 10.76 -14.22
CA ILE A 142 -6.29 12.22 -14.35
C ILE A 142 -7.63 12.89 -13.92
N ILE A 143 -8.71 12.12 -13.89
CA ILE A 143 -10.04 12.57 -13.48
C ILE A 143 -10.23 12.41 -11.97
#